data_7375eb5d4c7a670dbd6ec5c1bb5753bd
#
_entry.id   7375eb5d4c7a670dbd6ec5c1bb5753bd
#
_cell.length_a   1.000
_cell.length_b   1.000
_cell.length_c   1.000
_cell.angle_alpha   90.00
_cell.angle_beta   90.00
_cell.angle_gamma   90.00
#
_symmetry.space_group_name_H-M   'P 1'
#
loop_
_entity.id
_entity.type
_entity.pdbx_description
1 polymer ?
#
loop_
_entity_poly.entity_id
_entity_poly.type
_entity_poly.pdbx_seq_one_letter_code
_entity_poly.pdbx_strand_id
1 'polypeptide(L)'
;MNYGGNENPKIVLACHEEIAVAIAHGYARASGEPGLAICHDVVGLQHASMAIYNAWIDRAPIIVLGATGPSDPTGDDPYPRLAPVHTAHLQGQLVRDYVKWDYQPASLPGVVESFARAHKIALSEPMGPVYLCYDAKLQEDRIQEMPNLTLGGNHLPSISPSGDPEKLEEVVRRLLGAKNPVIIAGMVGRKTRAWRSLVSFAETLGVPVIDQGVRFNMPTTHPLSVAGAEKEVLGEADVVLALDVIDLYWAIHRLGEKHERLLNPNASLIQIGMEDFTVRSWGEARRLVATDFSLVADTAVALPEMTKMAIRLLTADESSRRRIEERVQQTQRRHEETRSQWQKEAERQWDMQPVSLPRLIMELQDLLEPHAWSLVNTGTGTSVWAKRLLDLKEPEQFCAGNPGGGLGHGIGASIGAALAESLSNRICVNLQSDGDLLYTLSGLWTASHLKVPLLIVMTNNRSYYNDEEHAEHLAIRRNRPVENKTIGFRIEPPQVDFAKIAEGFGIYAEGPIENPKELRGALERAFTIVREKRLPALVDVITRPR
;
A
#
# COMPACT_ATOMS: atom_id res chain seq x y z
N MET A 1 14.35 25.28 11.63
CA MET A 1 13.20 25.96 11.01
C MET A 1 13.37 27.48 11.00
N ASN A 2 13.48 28.13 12.15
CA ASN A 2 13.56 29.60 12.20
C ASN A 2 14.77 30.18 11.45
N TYR A 3 15.85 29.45 11.34
CA TYR A 3 17.10 29.89 10.71
C TYR A 3 17.12 29.65 9.18
N GLY A 4 16.61 28.51 8.72
CA GLY A 4 16.71 28.09 7.31
C GLY A 4 15.49 28.45 6.45
N GLY A 5 14.44 29.06 7.01
CA GLY A 5 13.17 29.22 6.31
C GLY A 5 12.49 27.86 6.05
N ASN A 6 11.46 27.84 5.20
CA ASN A 6 10.75 26.61 4.79
C ASN A 6 10.98 26.32 3.31
N GLU A 7 12.24 26.20 2.89
CA GLU A 7 12.61 26.05 1.49
C GLU A 7 13.16 24.65 1.17
N ASN A 8 14.15 24.17 1.94
CA ASN A 8 14.78 22.87 1.71
C ASN A 8 15.36 22.26 3.01
N PRO A 9 14.78 21.20 3.56
CA PRO A 9 13.53 20.57 3.10
C PRO A 9 12.30 21.41 3.41
N LYS A 10 11.25 21.27 2.60
CA LYS A 10 9.97 21.90 2.84
C LYS A 10 9.18 21.13 3.90
N ILE A 11 8.71 21.84 4.91
CA ILE A 11 7.91 21.28 5.99
C ILE A 11 6.42 21.38 5.61
N VAL A 12 5.72 20.26 5.73
CA VAL A 12 4.29 20.12 5.54
C VAL A 12 3.63 20.05 6.91
N LEU A 13 2.65 20.93 7.14
CA LEU A 13 1.87 20.91 8.38
C LEU A 13 0.70 19.93 8.24
N ALA A 14 0.60 18.98 9.18
CA ALA A 14 -0.54 18.09 9.37
C ALA A 14 -1.17 18.35 10.74
N CYS A 15 -2.50 18.25 10.83
CA CYS A 15 -3.24 18.53 12.05
C CYS A 15 -3.34 17.34 13.02
N HIS A 16 -2.74 16.21 12.67
CA HIS A 16 -2.70 14.99 13.48
C HIS A 16 -1.49 14.14 13.07
N GLU A 17 -0.84 13.49 14.02
CA GLU A 17 0.39 12.73 13.77
C GLU A 17 0.16 11.49 12.87
N GLU A 18 -1.00 10.87 12.99
CA GLU A 18 -1.40 9.81 12.05
C GLU A 18 -1.39 10.30 10.61
N ILE A 19 -1.94 11.49 10.36
CA ILE A 19 -1.93 12.11 9.03
C ILE A 19 -0.49 12.42 8.59
N ALA A 20 0.35 12.95 9.48
CA ALA A 20 1.74 13.25 9.17
C ALA A 20 2.52 12.01 8.72
N VAL A 21 2.39 10.91 9.46
CA VAL A 21 3.04 9.63 9.12
C VAL A 21 2.42 9.00 7.88
N ALA A 22 1.10 9.08 7.70
CA ALA A 22 0.43 8.60 6.49
C ALA A 22 0.88 9.38 5.24
N ILE A 23 1.11 10.70 5.34
CA ILE A 23 1.69 11.52 4.26
C ILE A 23 3.10 11.01 3.91
N ALA A 24 3.96 10.81 4.93
CA ALA A 24 5.30 10.27 4.71
C ALA A 24 5.27 8.87 4.06
N HIS A 25 4.33 8.01 4.47
CA HIS A 25 4.13 6.70 3.89
C HIS A 25 3.68 6.77 2.43
N GLY A 26 2.62 7.54 2.12
CA GLY A 26 2.12 7.70 0.76
C GLY A 26 3.16 8.30 -0.19
N TYR A 27 3.95 9.28 0.30
CA TYR A 27 5.08 9.84 -0.44
C TYR A 27 6.13 8.76 -0.76
N ALA A 28 6.57 8.00 0.25
CA ALA A 28 7.56 6.95 0.07
C ALA A 28 7.08 5.85 -0.88
N ARG A 29 5.79 5.50 -0.81
CA ARG A 29 5.18 4.50 -1.69
C ARG A 29 5.15 4.94 -3.15
N ALA A 30 4.83 6.21 -3.42
CA ALA A 30 4.70 6.74 -4.77
C ALA A 30 6.04 7.15 -5.39
N SER A 31 6.96 7.69 -4.60
CA SER A 31 8.27 8.16 -5.10
C SER A 31 9.35 7.08 -5.10
N GLY A 32 9.25 6.08 -4.21
CA GLY A 32 10.35 5.16 -3.89
C GLY A 32 11.45 5.76 -2.99
N GLU A 33 11.31 7.04 -2.61
CA GLU A 33 12.24 7.75 -1.74
C GLU A 33 11.75 7.73 -0.28
N PRO A 34 12.63 7.89 0.73
CA PRO A 34 12.22 7.83 2.12
C PRO A 34 11.34 9.02 2.51
N GLY A 35 10.21 8.74 3.15
CA GLY A 35 9.37 9.74 3.79
C GLY A 35 9.90 10.13 5.17
N LEU A 36 9.73 11.41 5.56
CA LEU A 36 10.09 11.91 6.89
C LEU A 36 8.85 12.46 7.59
N ALA A 37 8.57 12.02 8.81
CA ALA A 37 7.54 12.59 9.67
C ALA A 37 8.13 13.03 11.00
N ILE A 38 7.63 14.14 11.54
CA ILE A 38 7.98 14.64 12.88
C ILE A 38 6.71 14.59 13.73
N CYS A 39 6.75 13.85 14.82
CA CYS A 39 5.65 13.68 15.75
C CYS A 39 5.99 14.38 17.08
N HIS A 40 4.96 14.84 17.79
CA HIS A 40 5.12 15.30 19.16
C HIS A 40 5.68 14.15 20.03
N ASP A 41 6.12 14.45 21.23
CA ASP A 41 6.69 13.52 22.21
C ASP A 41 5.89 12.19 22.32
N VAL A 42 5.78 11.60 23.48
CA VAL A 42 5.08 10.32 23.68
C VAL A 42 3.63 10.34 23.16
N VAL A 43 2.90 11.45 23.35
CA VAL A 43 1.49 11.56 22.91
C VAL A 43 1.36 11.54 21.39
N GLY A 44 2.26 12.23 20.68
CA GLY A 44 2.29 12.21 19.22
C GLY A 44 2.69 10.85 18.65
N LEU A 45 3.65 10.15 19.28
CA LEU A 45 4.02 8.80 18.88
C LEU A 45 2.86 7.82 19.07
N GLN A 46 2.07 7.97 20.14
CA GLN A 46 0.87 7.16 20.37
C GLN A 46 -0.16 7.38 19.25
N HIS A 47 -0.42 8.61 18.84
CA HIS A 47 -1.30 8.93 17.72
C HIS A 47 -0.77 8.41 16.38
N ALA A 48 0.56 8.44 16.17
CA ALA A 48 1.20 7.97 14.94
C ALA A 48 1.32 6.45 14.81
N SER A 49 1.14 5.73 15.91
CA SER A 49 1.47 4.31 16.04
C SER A 49 0.83 3.43 14.96
N MET A 50 -0.46 3.63 14.68
CA MET A 50 -1.19 2.89 13.66
C MET A 50 -0.63 3.16 12.24
N ALA A 51 -0.31 4.41 11.90
CA ALA A 51 0.24 4.75 10.59
C ALA A 51 1.68 4.20 10.42
N ILE A 52 2.48 4.14 11.50
CA ILE A 52 3.79 3.48 11.49
C ILE A 52 3.63 1.98 11.23
N TYR A 53 2.64 1.33 11.86
CA TYR A 53 2.32 -0.08 11.61
C TYR A 53 1.92 -0.34 10.14
N ASN A 54 1.10 0.53 9.54
CA ASN A 54 0.76 0.45 8.12
C ASN A 54 2.02 0.52 7.24
N ALA A 55 2.95 1.43 7.54
CA ALA A 55 4.21 1.54 6.80
C ALA A 55 5.11 0.31 6.98
N TRP A 56 5.08 -0.33 8.17
CA TRP A 56 5.79 -1.58 8.44
C TRP A 56 5.29 -2.73 7.56
N ILE A 57 4.00 -2.97 7.55
CA ILE A 57 3.40 -4.04 6.72
C ILE A 57 3.60 -3.77 5.23
N ASP A 58 3.58 -2.51 4.81
CA ASP A 58 3.81 -2.11 3.42
C ASP A 58 5.30 -2.06 3.03
N ARG A 59 6.22 -2.29 3.98
CA ARG A 59 7.67 -2.17 3.77
C ARG A 59 8.07 -0.81 3.18
N ALA A 60 7.38 0.24 3.60
CA ALA A 60 7.65 1.59 3.14
C ALA A 60 8.79 2.23 3.96
N PRO A 61 9.82 2.78 3.32
CA PRO A 61 10.92 3.43 4.02
C PRO A 61 10.47 4.78 4.55
N ILE A 62 10.16 4.87 5.84
CA ILE A 62 9.88 6.13 6.52
C ILE A 62 10.80 6.33 7.73
N ILE A 63 11.15 7.57 8.00
CA ILE A 63 11.88 7.99 9.19
C ILE A 63 10.93 8.81 10.04
N VAL A 64 10.64 8.33 11.24
CA VAL A 64 9.79 9.06 12.20
C VAL A 64 10.67 9.65 13.28
N LEU A 65 10.59 10.97 13.45
CA LEU A 65 11.27 11.70 14.49
C LEU A 65 10.28 12.03 15.61
N GLY A 66 10.68 11.78 16.84
CA GLY A 66 9.96 12.19 18.03
C GLY A 66 10.89 12.91 19.02
N ALA A 67 10.34 13.37 20.10
CA ALA A 67 11.06 14.01 21.16
C ALA A 67 10.77 13.40 22.53
N THR A 68 11.60 13.64 23.50
CA THR A 68 11.43 13.23 24.90
C THR A 68 12.24 14.12 25.83
N GLY A 69 12.00 13.99 27.11
CA GLY A 69 12.88 14.53 28.13
C GLY A 69 12.59 15.96 28.58
N PRO A 70 13.55 16.63 29.25
CA PRO A 70 14.97 16.22 29.31
C PRO A 70 15.19 14.96 30.16
N SER A 71 16.09 14.08 29.71
CA SER A 71 16.52 12.89 30.47
C SER A 71 17.40 13.27 31.66
N ASP A 72 18.10 14.39 31.56
CA ASP A 72 18.86 15.01 32.64
C ASP A 72 18.17 16.31 33.13
N PRO A 73 17.51 16.29 34.31
CA PRO A 73 16.80 17.45 34.82
C PRO A 73 17.70 18.44 35.52
N THR A 74 19.03 18.19 35.60
CA THR A 74 19.98 19.00 36.38
C THR A 74 20.61 20.14 35.57
N GLY A 75 19.82 20.90 34.83
CA GLY A 75 20.30 22.07 34.09
C GLY A 75 19.90 23.39 34.73
N ASP A 76 20.72 24.43 34.54
CA ASP A 76 20.43 25.78 35.02
C ASP A 76 19.36 26.51 34.19
N ASP A 77 19.02 25.98 33.02
CA ASP A 77 18.02 26.56 32.12
C ASP A 77 16.67 25.82 32.30
N PRO A 78 15.62 26.47 32.79
CA PRO A 78 14.34 25.84 32.94
C PRO A 78 13.79 25.51 31.55
N TYR A 79 13.63 24.24 31.23
CA TYR A 79 12.89 23.75 30.04
C TYR A 79 11.39 23.89 30.29
N PRO A 80 10.76 25.02 29.95
CA PRO A 80 9.40 25.27 30.41
C PRO A 80 8.37 24.45 29.64
N ARG A 81 8.73 23.81 28.53
CA ARG A 81 7.78 23.26 27.61
C ARG A 81 7.64 21.73 27.65
N LEU A 82 8.69 21.00 27.99
CA LEU A 82 8.69 19.54 28.03
C LEU A 82 8.73 19.01 29.47
N ALA A 83 7.93 19.62 30.33
CA ALA A 83 7.71 19.11 31.67
C ALA A 83 7.39 17.62 31.66
N PRO A 84 7.55 16.90 32.78
CA PRO A 84 7.49 15.44 32.89
C PRO A 84 6.22 14.76 32.33
N VAL A 85 5.20 15.53 31.98
CA VAL A 85 3.92 15.02 31.46
C VAL A 85 3.99 14.38 30.10
N HIS A 86 5.02 14.66 29.28
CA HIS A 86 5.15 14.14 27.92
C HIS A 86 6.34 13.20 27.73
N THR A 87 6.89 12.67 28.82
CA THR A 87 8.08 11.83 28.82
C THR A 87 7.75 10.40 29.19
N ALA A 88 8.09 9.45 28.33
CA ALA A 88 8.08 8.03 28.63
C ALA A 88 9.52 7.53 28.83
N HIS A 89 9.72 6.61 29.78
CA HIS A 89 11.05 6.10 30.12
C HIS A 89 11.81 5.51 28.92
N LEU A 90 11.13 4.70 28.10
CA LEU A 90 11.69 4.10 26.89
C LEU A 90 10.68 4.25 25.75
N GLN A 91 10.60 5.47 25.20
CA GLN A 91 9.55 5.84 24.25
C GLN A 91 9.55 4.98 22.98
N GLY A 92 10.72 4.62 22.44
CA GLY A 92 10.84 3.76 21.25
C GLY A 92 10.24 2.37 21.43
N GLN A 93 10.07 1.89 22.68
CA GLN A 93 9.42 0.60 22.92
C GLN A 93 7.96 0.55 22.45
N LEU A 94 7.27 1.70 22.37
CA LEU A 94 5.88 1.75 21.90
C LEU A 94 5.71 1.26 20.47
N VAL A 95 6.75 1.38 19.64
CA VAL A 95 6.70 1.05 18.21
C VAL A 95 7.73 -0.01 17.81
N ARG A 96 8.50 -0.55 18.75
CA ARG A 96 9.62 -1.46 18.49
C ARG A 96 9.24 -2.70 17.71
N ASP A 97 8.02 -3.21 17.87
CA ASP A 97 7.56 -4.42 17.19
C ASP A 97 7.27 -4.18 15.69
N TYR A 98 7.12 -2.93 15.26
CA TYR A 98 6.80 -2.56 13.88
C TYR A 98 7.66 -1.41 13.34
N VAL A 99 8.91 -1.32 13.80
CA VAL A 99 9.98 -0.55 13.17
C VAL A 99 11.22 -1.42 12.99
N LYS A 100 12.03 -1.12 11.99
CA LYS A 100 13.30 -1.83 11.79
C LYS A 100 14.31 -1.51 12.88
N TRP A 101 14.28 -0.27 13.37
CA TRP A 101 15.19 0.24 14.38
C TRP A 101 14.59 1.42 15.10
N ASP A 102 14.78 1.49 16.41
CA ASP A 102 14.50 2.64 17.25
C ASP A 102 15.77 3.06 17.99
N TYR A 103 16.00 4.37 18.13
CA TYR A 103 17.19 4.86 18.80
C TYR A 103 16.99 6.26 19.39
N GLN A 104 17.71 6.52 20.50
CA GLN A 104 17.77 7.82 21.16
C GLN A 104 19.24 8.21 21.30
N PRO A 105 19.77 9.16 20.50
CA PRO A 105 21.15 9.60 20.60
C PRO A 105 21.39 10.42 21.87
N ALA A 106 22.58 10.28 22.46
CA ALA A 106 22.97 10.93 23.68
C ALA A 106 23.85 12.19 23.46
N SER A 107 24.18 12.58 22.24
CA SER A 107 25.06 13.70 21.90
C SER A 107 24.74 14.28 20.52
N LEU A 108 25.11 15.54 20.27
CA LEU A 108 24.92 16.20 18.97
C LEU A 108 25.60 15.46 17.81
N PRO A 109 26.86 15.00 17.90
CA PRO A 109 27.43 14.14 16.84
C PRO A 109 26.64 12.85 16.63
N GLY A 110 26.12 12.25 17.72
CA GLY A 110 25.26 11.08 17.67
C GLY A 110 23.92 11.33 16.98
N VAL A 111 23.36 12.53 17.01
CA VAL A 111 22.16 12.91 16.25
C VAL A 111 22.39 12.76 14.76
N VAL A 112 23.47 13.32 14.24
CA VAL A 112 23.80 13.28 12.80
C VAL A 112 24.10 11.85 12.35
N GLU A 113 24.89 11.10 13.11
CA GLU A 113 25.20 9.70 12.80
C GLU A 113 23.95 8.81 12.85
N SER A 114 23.10 8.98 13.87
CA SER A 114 21.88 8.18 14.00
C SER A 114 20.90 8.44 12.85
N PHE A 115 20.78 9.67 12.37
CA PHE A 115 19.94 10.00 11.22
C PHE A 115 20.45 9.34 9.94
N ALA A 116 21.76 9.41 9.67
CA ALA A 116 22.35 8.72 8.52
C ALA A 116 22.19 7.19 8.61
N ARG A 117 22.32 6.62 9.81
CA ARG A 117 22.07 5.21 10.08
C ARG A 117 20.61 4.83 9.87
N ALA A 118 19.69 5.66 10.35
CA ALA A 118 18.25 5.49 10.15
C ALA A 118 17.89 5.48 8.64
N HIS A 119 18.42 6.43 7.89
CA HIS A 119 18.25 6.48 6.42
C HIS A 119 18.76 5.20 5.75
N LYS A 120 19.98 4.78 6.09
CA LYS A 120 20.56 3.53 5.57
C LYS A 120 19.69 2.31 5.90
N ILE A 121 19.23 2.17 7.15
CA ILE A 121 18.41 1.04 7.62
C ILE A 121 17.04 1.04 6.95
N ALA A 122 16.38 2.20 6.87
CA ALA A 122 15.05 2.31 6.27
C ALA A 122 15.04 1.85 4.81
N LEU A 123 16.08 2.20 4.03
CA LEU A 123 16.22 1.89 2.61
C LEU A 123 16.88 0.53 2.32
N SER A 124 17.51 -0.12 3.30
CA SER A 124 18.05 -1.48 3.11
C SER A 124 16.92 -2.50 3.09
N GLU A 125 16.96 -3.44 2.15
CA GLU A 125 15.93 -4.47 2.05
C GLU A 125 15.98 -5.51 3.21
N PRO A 126 14.83 -6.01 3.66
CA PRO A 126 13.49 -5.49 3.37
C PRO A 126 13.32 -4.08 3.96
N MET A 127 12.85 -3.12 3.14
CA MET A 127 12.66 -1.73 3.56
C MET A 127 11.61 -1.62 4.66
N GLY A 128 11.60 -0.50 5.39
CA GLY A 128 10.58 -0.27 6.42
C GLY A 128 10.86 0.92 7.32
N PRO A 129 9.93 1.24 8.23
CA PRO A 129 10.02 2.39 9.11
C PRO A 129 11.14 2.28 10.14
N VAL A 130 11.66 3.43 10.56
CA VAL A 130 12.58 3.61 11.68
C VAL A 130 12.10 4.75 12.55
N TYR A 131 12.43 4.71 13.85
CA TYR A 131 12.06 5.74 14.81
C TYR A 131 13.29 6.31 15.51
N LEU A 132 13.42 7.64 15.53
CA LEU A 132 14.44 8.37 16.29
C LEU A 132 13.78 9.27 17.33
N CYS A 133 14.22 9.19 18.57
CA CYS A 133 13.74 10.00 19.66
C CYS A 133 14.84 10.98 20.11
N TYR A 134 14.59 12.28 20.03
CA TYR A 134 15.57 13.28 20.40
C TYR A 134 15.24 13.90 21.76
N ASP A 135 16.24 13.89 22.65
CA ASP A 135 16.13 14.54 23.95
C ASP A 135 16.00 16.04 23.81
N ALA A 136 15.13 16.68 24.62
CA ALA A 136 14.91 18.12 24.63
C ALA A 136 16.20 18.89 24.84
N LYS A 137 17.09 18.41 25.74
CA LYS A 137 18.37 19.02 26.01
C LYS A 137 19.26 19.11 24.78
N LEU A 138 19.30 18.05 23.97
CA LEU A 138 20.02 18.05 22.67
C LEU A 138 19.44 19.03 21.65
N GLN A 139 18.15 19.36 21.76
CA GLN A 139 17.48 20.28 20.86
C GLN A 139 17.60 21.74 21.27
N GLU A 140 17.66 22.04 22.57
CA GLU A 140 17.49 23.37 23.11
C GLU A 140 18.75 23.94 23.82
N ASP A 141 19.71 23.08 24.28
CA ASP A 141 20.91 23.52 24.92
C ASP A 141 21.76 24.44 24.03
N ARG A 142 22.32 25.48 24.64
CA ARG A 142 23.30 26.34 23.98
C ARG A 142 24.62 25.59 23.83
N ILE A 143 25.14 25.58 22.64
CA ILE A 143 26.48 25.05 22.35
C ILE A 143 27.50 26.20 22.31
N GLN A 144 28.62 26.03 23.00
CA GLN A 144 29.70 27.04 22.99
C GLN A 144 30.48 26.99 21.67
N GLU A 145 30.76 25.78 21.18
CA GLU A 145 31.44 25.56 19.91
C GLU A 145 30.62 24.56 19.07
N MET A 146 30.44 24.88 17.80
CA MET A 146 29.76 23.97 16.86
C MET A 146 30.62 22.70 16.69
N PRO A 147 30.14 21.52 17.10
CA PRO A 147 30.88 20.30 16.87
C PRO A 147 30.98 20.00 15.36
N ASN A 148 32.00 19.23 14.97
CA ASN A 148 32.07 18.75 13.60
C ASN A 148 30.92 17.75 13.35
N LEU A 149 29.91 18.18 12.60
CA LEU A 149 28.73 17.38 12.23
C LEU A 149 28.87 16.73 10.85
N THR A 150 30.05 16.84 10.23
CA THR A 150 30.29 16.26 8.91
C THR A 150 30.50 14.75 9.02
N LEU A 151 29.64 13.98 8.39
CA LEU A 151 29.84 12.54 8.19
C LEU A 151 30.72 12.34 6.95
N GLY A 152 31.89 11.72 7.13
CA GLY A 152 32.74 11.34 6.00
C GLY A 152 32.18 10.12 5.27
N GLY A 153 32.32 10.10 3.94
CA GLY A 153 31.97 8.95 3.09
C GLY A 153 30.50 8.83 2.72
N ASN A 154 30.18 7.78 1.95
CA ASN A 154 28.82 7.49 1.49
C ASN A 154 28.16 6.44 2.40
N HIS A 155 26.99 6.77 2.94
CA HIS A 155 26.19 5.89 3.81
C HIS A 155 25.05 5.25 3.03
N LEU A 156 25.38 4.54 1.94
CA LEU A 156 24.40 3.90 1.06
C LEU A 156 23.69 2.72 1.74
N PRO A 157 22.48 2.38 1.30
CA PRO A 157 21.79 1.15 1.69
C PRO A 157 22.63 -0.08 1.38
N SER A 158 22.39 -1.17 2.11
CA SER A 158 23.08 -2.44 1.87
C SER A 158 22.67 -3.01 0.50
N ILE A 159 23.62 -3.69 -0.16
CA ILE A 159 23.35 -4.40 -1.41
C ILE A 159 22.39 -5.55 -1.12
N SER A 160 21.34 -5.65 -1.93
CA SER A 160 20.34 -6.70 -1.78
C SER A 160 20.87 -8.08 -2.17
N PRO A 161 20.43 -9.18 -1.51
CA PRO A 161 20.83 -10.54 -1.85
C PRO A 161 20.31 -10.93 -3.23
N SER A 162 21.18 -11.57 -4.03
CA SER A 162 20.84 -12.04 -5.38
C SER A 162 20.25 -13.45 -5.42
N GLY A 163 20.37 -14.20 -4.33
CA GLY A 163 20.07 -15.62 -4.29
C GLY A 163 21.21 -16.49 -4.86
N ASP A 164 21.09 -17.81 -4.65
CA ASP A 164 22.02 -18.81 -5.19
C ASP A 164 21.74 -19.01 -6.69
N PRO A 165 22.73 -18.78 -7.59
CA PRO A 165 22.54 -18.87 -9.03
C PRO A 165 22.14 -20.28 -9.51
N GLU A 166 22.65 -21.35 -8.88
CA GLU A 166 22.29 -22.74 -9.25
C GLU A 166 20.83 -23.03 -8.90
N LYS A 167 20.37 -22.52 -7.76
CA LYS A 167 18.97 -22.63 -7.35
C LYS A 167 18.03 -21.78 -8.21
N LEU A 168 18.43 -20.59 -8.61
CA LEU A 168 17.68 -19.78 -9.55
C LEU A 168 17.53 -20.48 -10.91
N GLU A 169 18.60 -21.11 -11.42
CA GLU A 169 18.54 -21.90 -12.65
C GLU A 169 17.65 -23.14 -12.49
N GLU A 170 17.69 -23.83 -11.34
CA GLU A 170 16.78 -24.93 -11.02
C GLU A 170 15.32 -24.50 -11.09
N VAL A 171 14.95 -23.34 -10.52
CA VAL A 171 13.61 -22.77 -10.61
C VAL A 171 13.19 -22.59 -12.07
N VAL A 172 14.05 -21.96 -12.87
CA VAL A 172 13.76 -21.73 -14.30
C VAL A 172 13.54 -23.04 -15.05
N ARG A 173 14.38 -24.05 -14.81
CA ARG A 173 14.24 -25.38 -15.43
C ARG A 173 12.93 -26.07 -15.02
N ARG A 174 12.53 -25.99 -13.75
CA ARG A 174 11.25 -26.54 -13.27
C ARG A 174 10.06 -25.86 -13.96
N LEU A 175 10.06 -24.54 -14.07
CA LEU A 175 8.99 -23.77 -14.75
C LEU A 175 8.91 -24.10 -16.26
N LEU A 176 10.07 -24.26 -16.92
CA LEU A 176 10.13 -24.66 -18.34
C LEU A 176 9.61 -26.08 -18.57
N GLY A 177 9.94 -27.01 -17.65
CA GLY A 177 9.49 -28.40 -17.72
C GLY A 177 8.03 -28.62 -17.30
N ALA A 178 7.45 -27.68 -16.59
CA ALA A 178 6.09 -27.76 -16.06
C ALA A 178 5.04 -27.73 -17.17
N LYS A 179 3.95 -28.46 -16.94
CA LYS A 179 2.76 -28.40 -17.80
C LYS A 179 1.91 -27.17 -17.49
N ASN A 180 1.69 -26.94 -16.21
CA ASN A 180 0.84 -25.85 -15.69
C ASN A 180 1.59 -25.03 -14.60
N PRO A 181 2.67 -24.30 -14.94
CA PRO A 181 3.36 -23.46 -13.98
C PRO A 181 2.52 -22.22 -13.64
N VAL A 182 2.66 -21.71 -12.42
CA VAL A 182 1.96 -20.50 -11.93
C VAL A 182 2.92 -19.64 -11.11
N ILE A 183 2.85 -18.34 -11.25
CA ILE A 183 3.51 -17.39 -10.35
C ILE A 183 2.45 -16.77 -9.43
N ILE A 184 2.73 -16.74 -8.12
CA ILE A 184 2.01 -15.92 -7.14
C ILE A 184 2.92 -14.75 -6.79
N ALA A 185 2.47 -13.52 -7.07
CA ALA A 185 3.23 -12.30 -6.81
C ALA A 185 2.60 -11.50 -5.65
N GLY A 186 3.36 -11.27 -4.58
CA GLY A 186 2.93 -10.52 -3.39
C GLY A 186 3.41 -9.07 -3.42
N MET A 187 4.65 -8.82 -3.03
CA MET A 187 5.24 -7.49 -2.88
C MET A 187 6.22 -7.11 -4.00
N VAL A 188 6.24 -7.83 -5.12
CA VAL A 188 7.18 -7.59 -6.23
C VAL A 188 7.06 -6.17 -6.78
N GLY A 189 5.81 -5.68 -6.91
CA GLY A 189 5.50 -4.33 -7.41
C GLY A 189 5.93 -3.17 -6.49
N ARG A 190 6.61 -3.44 -5.35
CA ARG A 190 7.19 -2.38 -4.50
C ARG A 190 8.29 -1.60 -5.20
N LYS A 191 8.93 -2.19 -6.22
CA LYS A 191 9.95 -1.56 -7.06
C LYS A 191 9.54 -1.67 -8.52
N THR A 192 9.46 -0.55 -9.23
CA THR A 192 9.15 -0.51 -10.67
C THR A 192 10.06 -1.43 -11.50
N ARG A 193 11.34 -1.54 -11.13
CA ARG A 193 12.28 -2.45 -11.80
C ARG A 193 11.88 -3.92 -11.63
N ALA A 194 11.50 -4.34 -10.43
CA ALA A 194 11.07 -5.71 -10.15
C ALA A 194 9.76 -6.03 -10.88
N TRP A 195 8.81 -5.09 -10.90
CA TRP A 195 7.56 -5.19 -11.64
C TRP A 195 7.79 -5.44 -13.13
N ARG A 196 8.63 -4.61 -13.79
CA ARG A 196 8.97 -4.81 -15.21
C ARG A 196 9.64 -6.15 -15.46
N SER A 197 10.51 -6.58 -14.55
CA SER A 197 11.18 -7.87 -14.65
C SER A 197 10.22 -9.06 -14.45
N LEU A 198 9.21 -8.92 -13.59
CA LEU A 198 8.16 -9.94 -13.42
C LEU A 198 7.34 -10.10 -14.69
N VAL A 199 6.88 -8.99 -15.29
CA VAL A 199 6.12 -9.01 -16.54
C VAL A 199 6.95 -9.70 -17.63
N SER A 200 8.19 -9.26 -17.84
CA SER A 200 9.09 -9.84 -18.85
C SER A 200 9.40 -11.33 -18.57
N PHE A 201 9.57 -11.73 -17.33
CA PHE A 201 9.79 -13.13 -16.95
C PHE A 201 8.55 -13.99 -17.23
N ALA A 202 7.38 -13.50 -16.85
CA ALA A 202 6.11 -14.17 -17.11
C ALA A 202 5.86 -14.34 -18.62
N GLU A 203 6.11 -13.29 -19.42
CA GLU A 203 6.00 -13.33 -20.89
C GLU A 203 7.00 -14.32 -21.51
N THR A 204 8.27 -14.29 -21.07
CA THR A 204 9.32 -15.17 -21.58
C THR A 204 8.96 -16.65 -21.42
N LEU A 205 8.33 -17.01 -20.31
CA LEU A 205 7.96 -18.39 -19.99
C LEU A 205 6.49 -18.72 -20.27
N GLY A 206 5.67 -17.71 -20.63
CA GLY A 206 4.22 -17.84 -20.78
C GLY A 206 3.53 -18.29 -19.49
N VAL A 207 3.98 -17.85 -18.32
CA VAL A 207 3.47 -18.29 -17.03
C VAL A 207 2.39 -17.34 -16.52
N PRO A 208 1.17 -17.85 -16.19
CA PRO A 208 0.13 -17.03 -15.59
C PRO A 208 0.54 -16.51 -14.22
N VAL A 209 0.11 -15.28 -13.92
CA VAL A 209 0.42 -14.57 -12.68
C VAL A 209 -0.84 -14.31 -11.86
N ILE A 210 -0.84 -14.77 -10.63
CA ILE A 210 -1.80 -14.42 -9.58
C ILE A 210 -1.24 -13.21 -8.83
N ASP A 211 -1.90 -12.06 -8.95
CA ASP A 211 -1.57 -10.85 -8.19
C ASP A 211 -2.29 -10.86 -6.84
N GLN A 212 -1.54 -10.99 -5.74
CA GLN A 212 -2.07 -10.95 -4.37
C GLN A 212 -2.60 -9.58 -3.95
N GLY A 213 -2.34 -8.54 -4.73
CA GLY A 213 -2.93 -7.23 -4.56
C GLY A 213 -2.40 -6.37 -3.42
N VAL A 214 -1.43 -6.80 -2.65
CA VAL A 214 -0.77 -5.96 -1.64
C VAL A 214 -0.02 -4.81 -2.32
N ARG A 215 0.69 -5.14 -3.40
CA ARG A 215 1.25 -4.20 -4.37
C ARG A 215 0.66 -4.52 -5.74
N PHE A 216 0.77 -3.60 -6.68
CA PHE A 216 0.38 -3.85 -8.06
C PHE A 216 1.50 -4.61 -8.77
N ASN A 217 1.27 -5.90 -9.06
CA ASN A 217 2.30 -6.79 -9.59
C ASN A 217 2.16 -7.07 -11.07
N MET A 218 0.95 -7.00 -11.62
CA MET A 218 0.68 -7.37 -13.02
C MET A 218 -0.37 -6.41 -13.62
N PRO A 219 -0.21 -5.95 -14.89
CA PRO A 219 -1.26 -5.16 -15.52
C PRO A 219 -2.61 -5.89 -15.50
N THR A 220 -3.69 -5.17 -15.16
CA THR A 220 -5.04 -5.78 -15.11
C THR A 220 -5.54 -6.20 -16.47
N THR A 221 -4.97 -5.67 -17.54
CA THR A 221 -5.31 -5.99 -18.95
C THR A 221 -4.38 -7.02 -19.59
N HIS A 222 -3.36 -7.50 -18.84
CA HIS A 222 -2.35 -8.39 -19.41
C HIS A 222 -2.91 -9.82 -19.62
N PRO A 223 -2.68 -10.46 -20.77
CA PRO A 223 -3.20 -11.81 -21.06
C PRO A 223 -2.81 -12.90 -20.05
N LEU A 224 -1.67 -12.72 -19.38
CA LEU A 224 -1.19 -13.66 -18.35
C LEU A 224 -1.69 -13.32 -16.93
N SER A 225 -2.47 -12.26 -16.74
CA SER A 225 -3.14 -11.98 -15.47
C SER A 225 -4.34 -12.93 -15.29
N VAL A 226 -4.34 -13.71 -14.22
CA VAL A 226 -5.41 -14.69 -13.93
C VAL A 226 -6.24 -14.30 -12.70
N ALA A 227 -6.36 -12.99 -12.45
CA ALA A 227 -7.26 -12.49 -11.42
C ALA A 227 -8.70 -13.01 -11.63
N GLY A 228 -9.31 -13.53 -10.55
CA GLY A 228 -10.65 -14.13 -10.57
C GLY A 228 -10.71 -15.60 -10.97
N ALA A 229 -9.60 -16.20 -11.41
CA ALA A 229 -9.49 -17.62 -11.77
C ALA A 229 -8.45 -18.37 -10.90
N GLU A 230 -8.14 -17.82 -9.72
CA GLU A 230 -7.07 -18.33 -8.84
C GLU A 230 -7.33 -19.79 -8.41
N LYS A 231 -8.60 -20.14 -8.14
CA LYS A 231 -8.98 -21.48 -7.71
C LYS A 231 -8.68 -22.53 -8.77
N GLU A 232 -9.09 -22.28 -9.99
CA GLU A 232 -8.92 -23.18 -11.13
C GLU A 232 -7.44 -23.31 -11.46
N VAL A 233 -6.73 -22.17 -11.52
CA VAL A 233 -5.32 -22.12 -11.90
C VAL A 233 -4.43 -22.83 -10.88
N LEU A 234 -4.65 -22.61 -9.58
CA LEU A 234 -3.92 -23.31 -8.52
C LEU A 234 -4.28 -24.80 -8.44
N GLY A 235 -5.54 -25.15 -8.68
CA GLY A 235 -5.99 -26.54 -8.70
C GLY A 235 -5.39 -27.37 -9.84
N GLU A 236 -5.05 -26.74 -10.97
CA GLU A 236 -4.42 -27.36 -12.14
C GLU A 236 -2.87 -27.30 -12.07
N ALA A 237 -2.29 -26.47 -11.20
CA ALA A 237 -0.86 -26.20 -11.16
C ALA A 237 -0.04 -27.45 -10.79
N ASP A 238 1.09 -27.64 -11.47
CA ASP A 238 2.13 -28.65 -11.14
C ASP A 238 3.40 -28.02 -10.56
N VAL A 239 3.68 -26.75 -10.88
CA VAL A 239 4.76 -25.94 -10.28
C VAL A 239 4.23 -24.56 -9.92
N VAL A 240 4.42 -24.14 -8.69
CA VAL A 240 4.08 -22.78 -8.21
C VAL A 240 5.33 -22.07 -7.72
N LEU A 241 5.56 -20.88 -8.25
CA LEU A 241 6.60 -19.96 -7.81
C LEU A 241 5.96 -18.78 -7.06
N ALA A 242 6.16 -18.72 -5.74
CA ALA A 242 5.75 -17.62 -4.90
C ALA A 242 6.88 -16.58 -4.82
N LEU A 243 6.58 -15.32 -5.18
CA LEU A 243 7.52 -14.21 -5.22
C LEU A 243 7.10 -13.11 -4.24
N ASP A 244 7.91 -12.82 -3.23
CA ASP A 244 7.65 -11.82 -2.19
C ASP A 244 6.24 -11.97 -1.56
N VAL A 245 5.80 -13.20 -1.29
CA VAL A 245 4.47 -13.50 -0.72
C VAL A 245 4.55 -13.51 0.80
N ILE A 246 3.93 -12.53 1.45
CA ILE A 246 3.98 -12.37 2.93
C ILE A 246 3.31 -13.56 3.63
N ASP A 247 2.09 -13.92 3.23
CA ASP A 247 1.34 -15.04 3.80
C ASP A 247 1.08 -16.10 2.73
N LEU A 248 2.00 -17.06 2.63
CA LEU A 248 1.91 -18.16 1.67
C LEU A 248 0.74 -19.09 1.97
N TYR A 249 0.36 -19.24 3.27
CA TYR A 249 -0.81 -20.03 3.65
C TYR A 249 -2.10 -19.42 3.10
N TRP A 250 -2.26 -18.09 3.26
CA TRP A 250 -3.40 -17.37 2.70
C TRP A 250 -3.44 -17.46 1.17
N ALA A 251 -2.29 -17.35 0.53
CA ALA A 251 -2.18 -17.32 -0.93
C ALA A 251 -2.67 -18.61 -1.61
N ILE A 252 -2.58 -19.76 -0.91
CA ILE A 252 -2.92 -21.09 -1.44
C ILE A 252 -4.18 -21.71 -0.81
N HIS A 253 -4.89 -20.96 0.04
CA HIS A 253 -6.14 -21.41 0.66
C HIS A 253 -7.24 -20.37 0.50
N ARG A 254 -8.47 -20.82 0.28
CA ARG A 254 -9.66 -19.98 0.46
C ARG A 254 -10.08 -20.06 1.94
N LEU A 255 -10.06 -18.89 2.59
CA LEU A 255 -10.49 -18.78 3.96
C LEU A 255 -12.00 -18.47 3.98
N GLY A 256 -12.75 -19.26 4.72
CA GLY A 256 -14.19 -19.18 4.85
C GLY A 256 -14.66 -20.20 5.89
N GLU A 257 -15.91 -20.62 5.82
CA GLU A 257 -16.47 -21.64 6.74
C GLU A 257 -15.70 -22.97 6.70
N LYS A 258 -15.21 -23.33 5.52
CA LYS A 258 -14.30 -24.46 5.33
C LYS A 258 -13.00 -23.92 4.73
N HIS A 259 -11.89 -24.08 5.46
CA HIS A 259 -10.57 -23.78 4.92
C HIS A 259 -10.28 -24.73 3.75
N GLU A 260 -10.51 -24.25 2.53
CA GLU A 260 -10.28 -25.01 1.31
C GLU A 260 -8.85 -24.75 0.80
N ARG A 261 -8.04 -25.79 0.66
CA ARG A 261 -6.77 -25.68 -0.04
C ARG A 261 -7.03 -25.57 -1.54
N LEU A 262 -6.57 -24.49 -2.14
CA LEU A 262 -6.73 -24.25 -3.58
C LEU A 262 -5.62 -24.93 -4.39
N LEU A 263 -4.42 -25.01 -3.82
CA LEU A 263 -3.27 -25.58 -4.49
C LEU A 263 -3.40 -27.10 -4.65
N ASN A 264 -3.13 -27.59 -5.87
CA ASN A 264 -2.98 -29.02 -6.16
C ASN A 264 -2.02 -29.67 -5.15
N PRO A 265 -2.43 -30.77 -4.48
CA PRO A 265 -1.60 -31.43 -3.48
C PRO A 265 -0.24 -31.91 -3.98
N ASN A 266 -0.14 -32.20 -5.28
CA ASN A 266 1.06 -32.72 -5.93
C ASN A 266 1.93 -31.64 -6.57
N ALA A 267 1.54 -30.36 -6.47
CA ALA A 267 2.30 -29.27 -7.03
C ALA A 267 3.61 -29.04 -6.27
N SER A 268 4.70 -28.84 -7.01
CA SER A 268 5.94 -28.30 -6.50
C SER A 268 5.74 -26.85 -6.09
N LEU A 269 6.10 -26.47 -4.87
CA LEU A 269 5.96 -25.11 -4.35
C LEU A 269 7.32 -24.55 -3.99
N ILE A 270 7.68 -23.44 -4.62
CA ILE A 270 8.95 -22.74 -4.45
C ILE A 270 8.68 -21.33 -4.00
N GLN A 271 9.44 -20.82 -3.04
CA GLN A 271 9.35 -19.46 -2.55
C GLN A 271 10.66 -18.70 -2.79
N ILE A 272 10.57 -17.48 -3.31
CA ILE A 272 11.67 -16.52 -3.41
C ILE A 272 11.22 -15.19 -2.83
N GLY A 273 11.98 -14.68 -1.86
CA GLY A 273 11.69 -13.39 -1.22
C GLY A 273 12.54 -13.19 0.04
N MET A 274 12.13 -12.22 0.86
CA MET A 274 12.84 -11.88 2.10
C MET A 274 11.88 -11.84 3.29
N GLU A 275 10.76 -12.56 3.21
CA GLU A 275 9.69 -12.56 4.20
C GLU A 275 10.20 -13.00 5.57
N ASP A 276 11.07 -13.99 5.64
CA ASP A 276 11.64 -14.53 6.88
C ASP A 276 12.39 -13.48 7.72
N PHE A 277 12.85 -12.38 7.11
CA PHE A 277 13.48 -11.28 7.83
C PHE A 277 12.50 -10.27 8.44
N THR A 278 11.23 -10.32 8.07
CA THR A 278 10.21 -9.36 8.53
C THR A 278 9.21 -9.97 9.49
N VAL A 279 9.06 -11.29 9.50
CA VAL A 279 8.13 -11.99 10.40
C VAL A 279 8.58 -11.84 11.85
N ARG A 280 7.84 -11.06 12.63
CA ARG A 280 8.04 -10.86 14.07
C ARG A 280 6.91 -11.42 14.90
N SER A 281 5.74 -11.63 14.30
CA SER A 281 4.58 -12.20 14.94
C SER A 281 3.86 -13.18 14.01
N TRP A 282 3.08 -14.08 14.57
CA TRP A 282 2.22 -14.99 13.81
C TRP A 282 1.15 -14.26 12.97
N GLY A 283 0.89 -12.98 13.26
CA GLY A 283 -0.08 -12.18 12.53
C GLY A 283 0.39 -11.80 11.12
N GLU A 284 1.70 -11.86 10.85
CA GLU A 284 2.29 -11.56 9.54
C GLU A 284 2.27 -12.78 8.61
N ALA A 285 2.28 -14.00 9.17
CA ALA A 285 2.14 -15.24 8.43
C ALA A 285 1.34 -16.25 9.24
N ARG A 286 0.19 -16.72 8.72
CA ARG A 286 -0.78 -17.52 9.49
C ARG A 286 -0.28 -18.90 9.88
N ARG A 287 0.35 -19.60 8.97
CA ARG A 287 0.89 -20.94 9.16
C ARG A 287 2.12 -21.14 8.30
N LEU A 288 3.05 -21.90 8.83
CA LEU A 288 4.17 -22.38 8.03
C LEU A 288 3.65 -23.34 6.95
N VAL A 289 4.04 -23.08 5.71
CA VAL A 289 3.73 -23.92 4.55
C VAL A 289 4.99 -24.65 4.14
N ALA A 290 4.87 -25.96 3.93
CA ALA A 290 5.97 -26.73 3.38
C ALA A 290 6.21 -26.34 1.91
N THR A 291 7.44 -25.98 1.59
CA THR A 291 7.92 -25.69 0.23
C THR A 291 9.01 -26.69 -0.14
N ASP A 292 9.23 -26.93 -1.44
CA ASP A 292 10.36 -27.76 -1.88
C ASP A 292 11.68 -27.10 -1.51
N PHE A 293 11.74 -25.77 -1.68
CA PHE A 293 12.76 -24.91 -1.07
C PHE A 293 12.30 -23.45 -1.04
N SER A 294 12.90 -22.69 -0.12
CA SER A 294 12.77 -21.25 -0.01
C SER A 294 14.13 -20.60 -0.26
N LEU A 295 14.16 -19.55 -1.08
CA LEU A 295 15.38 -18.85 -1.45
C LEU A 295 15.30 -17.39 -1.03
N VAL A 296 16.24 -16.96 -0.20
CA VAL A 296 16.36 -15.55 0.20
C VAL A 296 17.01 -14.76 -0.93
N ALA A 297 16.19 -13.93 -1.59
CA ALA A 297 16.65 -13.02 -2.64
C ALA A 297 15.72 -11.82 -2.81
N ASP A 298 16.29 -10.68 -3.20
CA ASP A 298 15.50 -9.52 -3.67
C ASP A 298 15.02 -9.82 -5.10
N THR A 299 13.70 -9.85 -5.30
CA THR A 299 13.10 -10.12 -6.61
C THR A 299 13.51 -9.09 -7.67
N ALA A 300 13.87 -7.86 -7.27
CA ALA A 300 14.42 -6.85 -8.18
C ALA A 300 15.80 -7.22 -8.75
N VAL A 301 16.52 -8.14 -8.10
CA VAL A 301 17.82 -8.67 -8.54
C VAL A 301 17.66 -10.05 -9.16
N ALA A 302 16.89 -10.93 -8.53
CA ALA A 302 16.73 -12.30 -8.98
C ALA A 302 15.99 -12.44 -10.32
N LEU A 303 14.87 -11.71 -10.51
CA LEU A 303 14.05 -11.83 -11.72
C LEU A 303 14.79 -11.49 -13.02
N PRO A 304 15.59 -10.41 -13.12
CA PRO A 304 16.39 -10.15 -14.31
C PRO A 304 17.37 -11.28 -14.65
N GLU A 305 18.00 -11.88 -13.65
CA GLU A 305 18.93 -13.01 -13.86
C GLU A 305 18.18 -14.27 -14.29
N MET A 306 17.06 -14.58 -13.65
CA MET A 306 16.19 -15.70 -14.05
C MET A 306 15.67 -15.54 -15.48
N THR A 307 15.34 -14.31 -15.90
CA THR A 307 14.91 -14.02 -17.28
C THR A 307 16.03 -14.31 -18.28
N LYS A 308 17.27 -13.89 -17.99
CA LYS A 308 18.45 -14.22 -18.83
C LYS A 308 18.68 -15.73 -18.92
N MET A 309 18.55 -16.44 -17.80
CA MET A 309 18.65 -17.90 -17.77
C MET A 309 17.56 -18.55 -18.62
N ALA A 310 16.31 -18.09 -18.51
CA ALA A 310 15.19 -18.59 -19.30
C ALA A 310 15.41 -18.42 -20.81
N ILE A 311 15.82 -17.24 -21.26
CA ILE A 311 16.13 -16.95 -22.65
C ILE A 311 17.25 -17.90 -23.17
N ARG A 312 18.32 -18.08 -22.39
CA ARG A 312 19.43 -19.00 -22.74
C ARG A 312 18.93 -20.45 -22.92
N LEU A 313 18.10 -20.94 -22.02
CA LEU A 313 17.59 -22.30 -22.05
C LEU A 313 16.59 -22.52 -23.20
N LEU A 314 15.76 -21.52 -23.52
CA LEU A 314 14.78 -21.56 -24.59
C LEU A 314 15.40 -21.52 -25.99
N THR A 315 16.60 -20.98 -26.17
CA THR A 315 17.27 -20.97 -27.48
C THR A 315 17.55 -22.37 -28.03
N ALA A 316 17.68 -23.35 -27.14
CA ALA A 316 18.01 -24.74 -27.48
C ALA A 316 16.81 -25.70 -27.54
N ASP A 317 15.58 -25.24 -27.23
CA ASP A 317 14.41 -26.13 -27.08
C ASP A 317 13.14 -25.61 -27.78
N GLU A 318 12.92 -26.08 -29.01
CA GLU A 318 11.74 -25.73 -29.81
C GLU A 318 10.44 -26.33 -29.24
N SER A 319 10.51 -27.47 -28.55
CA SER A 319 9.32 -28.09 -27.93
C SER A 319 8.78 -27.23 -26.77
N SER A 320 9.65 -26.57 -26.02
CA SER A 320 9.27 -25.64 -24.96
C SER A 320 8.59 -24.40 -25.52
N ARG A 321 9.02 -23.88 -26.67
CA ARG A 321 8.35 -22.72 -27.30
C ARG A 321 6.91 -22.99 -27.66
N ARG A 322 6.63 -24.14 -28.26
CA ARG A 322 5.27 -24.54 -28.60
C ARG A 322 4.36 -24.66 -27.35
N ARG A 323 4.87 -25.28 -26.28
CA ARG A 323 4.13 -25.36 -24.99
C ARG A 323 3.83 -23.99 -24.41
N ILE A 324 4.78 -23.05 -24.52
CA ILE A 324 4.61 -21.67 -24.07
C ILE A 324 3.48 -20.99 -24.85
N GLU A 325 3.48 -21.09 -26.18
CA GLU A 325 2.44 -20.49 -27.04
C GLU A 325 1.05 -21.04 -26.73
N GLU A 326 0.91 -22.36 -26.59
CA GLU A 326 -0.34 -23.02 -26.22
C GLU A 326 -0.87 -22.52 -24.86
N ARG A 327 0.02 -22.40 -23.87
CA ARG A 327 -0.29 -21.92 -22.52
C ARG A 327 -0.71 -20.44 -22.52
N VAL A 328 0.00 -19.59 -23.24
CA VAL A 328 -0.36 -18.16 -23.40
C VAL A 328 -1.76 -18.04 -23.99
N GLN A 329 -2.08 -18.77 -25.06
CA GLN A 329 -3.41 -18.74 -25.69
C GLN A 329 -4.51 -19.23 -24.75
N GLN A 330 -4.25 -20.26 -23.96
CA GLN A 330 -5.21 -20.77 -22.98
C GLN A 330 -5.46 -19.74 -21.86
N THR A 331 -4.38 -19.15 -21.34
CA THR A 331 -4.46 -18.14 -20.27
C THR A 331 -5.17 -16.89 -20.75
N GLN A 332 -4.87 -16.43 -21.96
CA GLN A 332 -5.53 -15.27 -22.57
C GLN A 332 -7.04 -15.48 -22.69
N ARG A 333 -7.49 -16.63 -23.20
CA ARG A 333 -8.93 -16.94 -23.27
C ARG A 333 -9.60 -16.87 -21.90
N ARG A 334 -8.98 -17.48 -20.87
CA ARG A 334 -9.50 -17.44 -19.50
C ARG A 334 -9.56 -16.01 -18.96
N HIS A 335 -8.55 -15.20 -19.23
CA HIS A 335 -8.51 -13.78 -18.88
C HIS A 335 -9.66 -12.99 -19.52
N GLU A 336 -9.85 -13.13 -20.84
CA GLU A 336 -10.90 -12.44 -21.60
C GLU A 336 -12.30 -12.85 -21.13
N GLU A 337 -12.54 -14.15 -20.88
CA GLU A 337 -13.80 -14.66 -20.33
C GLU A 337 -14.11 -14.05 -18.96
N THR A 338 -13.12 -14.01 -18.07
CA THR A 338 -13.27 -13.45 -16.72
C THR A 338 -13.57 -11.94 -16.77
N ARG A 339 -12.85 -11.17 -17.58
CA ARG A 339 -13.11 -9.72 -17.75
C ARG A 339 -14.51 -9.49 -18.35
N SER A 340 -14.91 -10.26 -19.34
CA SER A 340 -16.26 -10.19 -19.92
C SER A 340 -17.36 -10.45 -18.89
N GLN A 341 -17.15 -11.41 -17.97
CA GLN A 341 -18.09 -11.66 -16.88
C GLN A 341 -18.21 -10.46 -15.93
N TRP A 342 -17.09 -9.82 -15.56
CA TRP A 342 -17.11 -8.63 -14.70
C TRP A 342 -17.80 -7.44 -15.36
N GLN A 343 -17.59 -7.22 -16.66
CA GLN A 343 -18.29 -6.17 -17.42
C GLN A 343 -19.80 -6.41 -17.43
N LYS A 344 -20.25 -7.63 -17.73
CA LYS A 344 -21.67 -7.99 -17.69
C LYS A 344 -22.28 -7.81 -16.30
N GLU A 345 -21.52 -8.11 -15.24
CA GLU A 345 -21.98 -7.90 -13.87
C GLU A 345 -22.11 -6.41 -13.55
N ALA A 346 -21.17 -5.59 -14.01
CA ALA A 346 -21.24 -4.14 -13.88
C ALA A 346 -22.44 -3.54 -14.64
N GLU A 347 -22.72 -4.01 -15.85
CA GLU A 347 -23.88 -3.59 -16.66
C GLU A 347 -25.21 -3.91 -15.96
N ARG A 348 -25.33 -5.07 -15.32
CA ARG A 348 -26.53 -5.44 -14.54
C ARG A 348 -26.80 -4.49 -13.38
N GLN A 349 -25.75 -3.87 -12.83
CA GLN A 349 -25.82 -2.97 -11.69
C GLN A 349 -25.84 -1.50 -12.10
N TRP A 350 -25.92 -1.19 -13.40
CA TRP A 350 -25.74 0.17 -13.94
C TRP A 350 -26.74 1.19 -13.42
N ASP A 351 -28.02 0.87 -13.38
CA ASP A 351 -29.09 1.78 -12.97
C ASP A 351 -29.51 1.60 -11.50
N MET A 352 -28.73 0.87 -10.71
CA MET A 352 -29.03 0.69 -9.28
C MET A 352 -28.88 1.97 -8.50
N GLN A 353 -29.81 2.21 -7.58
CA GLN A 353 -29.82 3.34 -6.65
C GLN A 353 -29.88 2.83 -5.19
N PRO A 354 -29.03 3.33 -4.28
CA PRO A 354 -27.90 4.24 -4.51
C PRO A 354 -26.90 3.68 -5.53
N VAL A 355 -25.91 4.50 -5.92
CA VAL A 355 -24.92 4.17 -6.96
C VAL A 355 -24.19 2.86 -6.66
N SER A 356 -24.07 1.97 -7.64
CA SER A 356 -23.27 0.75 -7.50
C SER A 356 -21.78 1.05 -7.66
N LEU A 357 -20.93 0.32 -6.94
CA LEU A 357 -19.47 0.46 -7.07
C LEU A 357 -18.98 0.19 -8.49
N PRO A 358 -19.42 -0.87 -9.21
CA PRO A 358 -18.98 -1.08 -10.58
C PRO A 358 -19.34 0.07 -11.51
N ARG A 359 -20.52 0.69 -11.40
CA ARG A 359 -20.85 1.88 -12.18
C ARG A 359 -19.91 3.03 -11.89
N LEU A 360 -19.66 3.33 -10.62
CA LEU A 360 -18.72 4.38 -10.22
C LEU A 360 -17.33 4.17 -10.85
N ILE A 361 -16.83 2.93 -10.81
CA ILE A 361 -15.50 2.61 -11.35
C ILE A 361 -15.48 2.72 -12.89
N MET A 362 -16.53 2.30 -13.59
CA MET A 362 -16.60 2.45 -15.05
C MET A 362 -16.68 3.91 -15.50
N GLU A 363 -17.47 4.74 -14.82
CA GLU A 363 -17.52 6.19 -15.09
C GLU A 363 -16.18 6.88 -14.85
N LEU A 364 -15.44 6.43 -13.82
CA LEU A 364 -14.07 6.89 -13.56
C LEU A 364 -13.10 6.41 -14.62
N GLN A 365 -13.16 5.15 -15.06
CA GLN A 365 -12.31 4.62 -16.13
C GLN A 365 -12.44 5.49 -17.39
N ASP A 366 -13.67 5.74 -17.83
CA ASP A 366 -13.94 6.55 -19.02
C ASP A 366 -13.45 8.00 -18.89
N LEU A 367 -13.53 8.56 -17.67
CA LEU A 367 -13.06 9.92 -17.39
C LEU A 367 -11.54 10.03 -17.38
N LEU A 368 -10.87 9.00 -16.86
CA LEU A 368 -9.42 9.00 -16.61
C LEU A 368 -8.60 8.51 -17.82
N GLU A 369 -9.17 7.64 -18.67
CA GLU A 369 -8.45 6.99 -19.77
C GLU A 369 -7.63 7.94 -20.66
N PRO A 370 -8.12 9.13 -21.05
CA PRO A 370 -7.35 10.07 -21.88
C PRO A 370 -6.18 10.76 -21.16
N HIS A 371 -5.99 10.52 -19.88
CA HIS A 371 -5.06 11.26 -19.03
C HIS A 371 -4.02 10.37 -18.35
N ALA A 372 -2.92 10.97 -17.91
CA ALA A 372 -2.00 10.34 -16.96
C ALA A 372 -2.59 10.45 -15.54
N TRP A 373 -2.83 9.34 -14.89
CA TRP A 373 -3.48 9.29 -13.57
C TRP A 373 -2.90 8.20 -12.67
N SER A 374 -3.14 8.33 -11.37
CA SER A 374 -2.77 7.35 -10.33
C SER A 374 -3.90 7.16 -9.34
N LEU A 375 -4.29 5.93 -9.07
CA LEU A 375 -5.14 5.58 -7.94
C LEU A 375 -4.27 5.54 -6.68
N VAL A 376 -4.47 6.49 -5.77
CA VAL A 376 -3.60 6.68 -4.60
C VAL A 376 -4.19 6.19 -3.29
N ASN A 377 -5.49 5.88 -3.28
CA ASN A 377 -6.17 5.21 -2.18
C ASN A 377 -7.41 4.45 -2.67
N THR A 378 -7.76 3.37 -1.99
CA THR A 378 -9.00 2.64 -2.19
C THR A 378 -9.38 1.83 -0.95
N GLY A 379 -10.65 1.82 -0.58
CA GLY A 379 -11.20 0.97 0.47
C GLY A 379 -11.29 -0.51 0.05
N THR A 380 -11.43 -1.41 1.01
CA THR A 380 -11.41 -2.87 0.80
C THR A 380 -12.40 -3.35 -0.27
N GLY A 381 -13.68 -2.94 -0.18
CA GLY A 381 -14.70 -3.35 -1.16
C GLY A 381 -14.50 -2.71 -2.53
N THR A 382 -14.12 -1.44 -2.53
CA THR A 382 -13.89 -0.66 -3.75
C THR A 382 -12.67 -1.16 -4.52
N SER A 383 -11.61 -1.62 -3.83
CA SER A 383 -10.39 -2.14 -4.45
C SER A 383 -10.64 -3.35 -5.35
N VAL A 384 -11.62 -4.18 -5.00
CA VAL A 384 -11.99 -5.35 -5.80
C VAL A 384 -12.54 -4.92 -7.16
N TRP A 385 -13.48 -3.96 -7.19
CA TRP A 385 -14.03 -3.46 -8.43
C TRP A 385 -13.03 -2.59 -9.21
N ALA A 386 -12.21 -1.80 -8.52
CA ALA A 386 -11.15 -1.04 -9.17
C ALA A 386 -10.18 -1.93 -9.96
N LYS A 387 -9.71 -3.05 -9.37
CA LYS A 387 -8.83 -4.00 -10.06
C LYS A 387 -9.52 -4.80 -11.17
N ARG A 388 -10.83 -5.00 -11.10
CA ARG A 388 -11.60 -5.69 -12.14
C ARG A 388 -11.87 -4.83 -13.37
N LEU A 389 -12.13 -3.55 -13.17
CA LEU A 389 -12.68 -2.67 -14.19
C LEU A 389 -11.76 -1.54 -14.64
N LEU A 390 -10.77 -1.11 -13.83
CA LEU A 390 -9.78 -0.14 -14.28
C LEU A 390 -8.71 -0.81 -15.13
N ASP A 391 -8.32 -0.15 -16.20
CA ASP A 391 -7.21 -0.53 -17.07
C ASP A 391 -5.88 -0.03 -16.49
N LEU A 392 -5.40 -0.75 -15.48
CA LEU A 392 -4.10 -0.48 -14.87
C LEU A 392 -3.02 -1.15 -15.72
N LYS A 393 -2.16 -0.35 -16.35
CA LYS A 393 -1.13 -0.79 -17.31
C LYS A 393 0.29 -0.60 -16.79
N GLU A 394 0.48 0.34 -15.86
CA GLU A 394 1.78 0.77 -15.36
C GLU A 394 1.79 0.79 -13.83
N PRO A 395 2.93 0.53 -13.18
CA PRO A 395 3.02 0.49 -11.72
C PRO A 395 2.66 1.83 -11.07
N GLU A 396 2.92 2.95 -11.75
CA GLU A 396 2.61 4.30 -11.27
C GLU A 396 1.10 4.58 -11.23
N GLN A 397 0.26 3.78 -11.92
CA GLN A 397 -1.20 3.94 -11.88
C GLN A 397 -1.84 3.39 -10.60
N PHE A 398 -1.12 2.61 -9.78
CA PHE A 398 -1.67 2.02 -8.56
C PHE A 398 -0.73 2.19 -7.37
N CYS A 399 -0.81 3.33 -6.72
CA CYS A 399 -0.12 3.62 -5.46
C CYS A 399 -1.02 3.37 -4.24
N ALA A 400 -2.24 2.86 -4.44
CA ALA A 400 -3.21 2.59 -3.40
C ALA A 400 -2.86 1.36 -2.56
N GLY A 401 -3.29 1.37 -1.32
CA GLY A 401 -3.25 0.23 -0.41
C GLY A 401 -3.02 0.63 1.04
N ASN A 402 -3.70 -0.09 1.90
CA ASN A 402 -3.55 -0.02 3.35
C ASN A 402 -3.40 -1.45 3.88
N PRO A 403 -2.24 -2.09 3.69
CA PRO A 403 -2.06 -3.51 4.02
C PRO A 403 -2.11 -3.79 5.52
N GLY A 404 -1.87 -2.80 6.38
CA GLY A 404 -2.02 -2.92 7.83
C GLY A 404 -3.47 -2.82 8.31
N GLY A 405 -4.40 -2.41 7.45
CA GLY A 405 -5.85 -2.35 7.72
C GLY A 405 -6.28 -1.26 8.72
N GLY A 406 -5.38 -0.34 9.12
CA GLY A 406 -5.71 0.74 10.03
C GLY A 406 -6.54 1.83 9.35
N LEU A 407 -7.68 2.20 9.93
CA LEU A 407 -8.53 3.27 9.43
C LEU A 407 -7.95 4.65 9.76
N GLY A 408 -8.32 5.67 8.97
CA GLY A 408 -7.79 7.03 9.06
C GLY A 408 -6.57 7.27 8.17
N HIS A 409 -6.06 6.23 7.52
CA HIS A 409 -4.85 6.28 6.71
C HIS A 409 -5.07 6.93 5.32
N GLY A 410 -6.23 6.72 4.72
CA GLY A 410 -6.49 6.96 3.30
C GLY A 410 -6.19 8.38 2.84
N ILE A 411 -6.72 9.40 3.51
CA ILE A 411 -6.53 10.81 3.11
C ILE A 411 -5.07 11.25 3.25
N GLY A 412 -4.39 10.89 4.35
CA GLY A 412 -2.98 11.22 4.56
C GLY A 412 -2.08 10.60 3.49
N ALA A 413 -2.22 9.30 3.23
CA ALA A 413 -1.48 8.59 2.19
C ALA A 413 -1.73 9.18 0.79
N SER A 414 -2.97 9.58 0.50
CA SER A 414 -3.32 10.23 -0.78
C SER A 414 -2.63 11.57 -0.96
N ILE A 415 -2.57 12.38 0.10
CA ILE A 415 -1.84 13.66 0.08
C ILE A 415 -0.35 13.40 -0.19
N GLY A 416 0.25 12.46 0.52
CA GLY A 416 1.67 12.10 0.34
C GLY A 416 1.99 11.62 -1.07
N ALA A 417 1.18 10.71 -1.60
CA ALA A 417 1.31 10.23 -2.97
C ALA A 417 1.14 11.36 -4.00
N ALA A 418 0.16 12.24 -3.80
CA ALA A 418 -0.07 13.36 -4.71
C ALA A 418 1.05 14.41 -4.65
N LEU A 419 1.73 14.57 -3.51
CA LEU A 419 2.92 15.41 -3.40
C LEU A 419 4.11 14.83 -4.19
N ALA A 420 4.25 13.52 -4.23
CA ALA A 420 5.24 12.84 -5.04
C ALA A 420 4.89 12.89 -6.54
N GLU A 421 3.66 12.58 -6.88
CA GLU A 421 3.15 12.56 -8.26
C GLU A 421 3.00 13.95 -8.88
N SER A 422 2.99 15.01 -8.06
CA SER A 422 3.00 16.39 -8.59
C SER A 422 4.22 16.67 -9.47
N LEU A 423 5.31 15.92 -9.27
CA LEU A 423 6.49 15.96 -10.11
C LEU A 423 6.28 15.30 -11.48
N SER A 424 5.40 14.29 -11.57
CA SER A 424 5.07 13.55 -12.79
C SER A 424 3.89 14.13 -13.57
N ASN A 425 3.22 15.14 -13.01
CA ASN A 425 2.01 15.75 -13.57
C ASN A 425 0.79 14.82 -13.74
N ARG A 426 0.75 13.69 -13.01
CA ARG A 426 -0.40 12.77 -12.97
C ARG A 426 -1.56 13.35 -12.16
N ILE A 427 -2.76 12.88 -12.45
CA ILE A 427 -3.95 13.18 -11.65
C ILE A 427 -4.11 12.10 -10.60
N CYS A 428 -4.04 12.48 -9.34
CA CYS A 428 -4.21 11.55 -8.23
C CYS A 428 -5.70 11.38 -7.89
N VAL A 429 -6.15 10.13 -7.79
CA VAL A 429 -7.53 9.77 -7.46
C VAL A 429 -7.55 8.99 -6.14
N ASN A 430 -8.35 9.45 -5.20
CA ASN A 430 -8.60 8.81 -3.92
C ASN A 430 -10.04 8.28 -3.88
N LEU A 431 -10.21 6.96 -3.87
CA LEU A 431 -11.50 6.32 -3.58
C LEU A 431 -11.63 6.15 -2.07
N GLN A 432 -12.21 7.15 -1.43
CA GLN A 432 -12.22 7.33 0.01
C GLN A 432 -13.45 6.71 0.66
N SER A 433 -13.27 5.81 1.62
CA SER A 433 -14.39 5.29 2.41
C SER A 433 -14.82 6.30 3.48
N ASP A 434 -16.12 6.33 3.77
CA ASP A 434 -16.75 7.19 4.77
C ASP A 434 -16.20 6.99 6.18
N GLY A 435 -16.19 5.76 6.67
CA GLY A 435 -15.67 5.43 7.99
C GLY A 435 -14.17 5.71 8.14
N ASP A 436 -13.37 5.49 7.08
CA ASP A 436 -11.94 5.80 7.09
C ASP A 436 -11.70 7.32 7.19
N LEU A 437 -12.43 8.14 6.43
CA LEU A 437 -12.27 9.59 6.48
C LEU A 437 -12.67 10.20 7.82
N LEU A 438 -13.69 9.64 8.49
CA LEU A 438 -14.15 10.13 9.79
C LEU A 438 -13.08 10.09 10.88
N TYR A 439 -12.11 9.19 10.79
CA TYR A 439 -10.97 9.16 11.73
C TYR A 439 -10.06 10.38 11.61
N THR A 440 -9.89 10.91 10.39
CA THR A 440 -8.85 11.90 10.07
C THR A 440 -9.36 13.03 9.16
N LEU A 441 -10.58 13.54 9.43
CA LEU A 441 -11.22 14.63 8.68
C LEU A 441 -10.30 15.84 8.47
N SER A 442 -9.44 16.15 9.44
CA SER A 442 -8.48 17.27 9.34
C SER A 442 -7.44 17.09 8.22
N GLY A 443 -7.31 15.91 7.63
CA GLY A 443 -6.55 15.70 6.40
C GLY A 443 -7.07 16.50 5.21
N LEU A 444 -8.38 16.77 5.16
CA LEU A 444 -8.99 17.65 4.14
C LEU A 444 -8.44 19.08 4.25
N TRP A 445 -8.25 19.58 5.49
CA TRP A 445 -7.61 20.89 5.69
C TRP A 445 -6.17 20.89 5.14
N THR A 446 -5.40 19.85 5.42
CA THR A 446 -4.01 19.73 4.91
C THR A 446 -3.98 19.70 3.37
N ALA A 447 -4.87 18.94 2.73
CA ALA A 447 -4.99 18.90 1.26
C ALA A 447 -5.31 20.27 0.67
N SER A 448 -6.25 21.00 1.29
CA SER A 448 -6.63 22.35 0.88
C SER A 448 -5.51 23.37 1.09
N HIS A 449 -4.88 23.36 2.28
CA HIS A 449 -3.77 24.25 2.63
C HIS A 449 -2.57 24.12 1.67
N LEU A 450 -2.23 22.90 1.31
CA LEU A 450 -1.15 22.61 0.36
C LEU A 450 -1.57 22.74 -1.11
N LYS A 451 -2.84 22.94 -1.38
CA LYS A 451 -3.40 22.97 -2.74
C LYS A 451 -3.05 21.71 -3.53
N VAL A 452 -3.22 20.54 -2.90
CA VAL A 452 -2.86 19.26 -3.52
C VAL A 452 -3.87 18.94 -4.63
N PRO A 453 -3.44 18.69 -5.88
CA PRO A 453 -4.35 18.34 -6.98
C PRO A 453 -4.83 16.89 -6.82
N LEU A 454 -5.86 16.69 -6.01
CA LEU A 454 -6.38 15.39 -5.60
C LEU A 454 -7.89 15.31 -5.86
N LEU A 455 -8.31 14.33 -6.67
CA LEU A 455 -9.73 13.99 -6.83
C LEU A 455 -10.12 12.99 -5.74
N ILE A 456 -10.92 13.44 -4.79
CA ILE A 456 -11.45 12.60 -3.71
C ILE A 456 -12.86 12.17 -4.09
N VAL A 457 -13.07 10.88 -4.28
CA VAL A 457 -14.39 10.31 -4.56
C VAL A 457 -14.77 9.43 -3.38
N MET A 458 -15.76 9.90 -2.61
CA MET A 458 -16.26 9.14 -1.48
C MET A 458 -17.04 7.93 -1.97
N THR A 459 -16.76 6.78 -1.37
CA THR A 459 -17.59 5.58 -1.48
C THR A 459 -18.36 5.42 -0.16
N ASN A 460 -19.39 6.27 -0.02
CA ASN A 460 -20.16 6.47 1.20
C ASN A 460 -21.31 5.45 1.27
N ASN A 461 -21.09 4.35 1.97
CA ASN A 461 -22.12 3.33 2.21
C ASN A 461 -22.78 3.47 3.60
N ARG A 462 -22.43 4.51 4.34
CA ARG A 462 -22.95 4.85 5.69
C ARG A 462 -22.70 3.74 6.71
N SER A 463 -21.59 2.98 6.55
CA SER A 463 -21.33 1.82 7.41
C SER A 463 -19.86 1.39 7.41
N TYR A 464 -19.43 0.82 8.52
CA TYR A 464 -18.28 -0.09 8.59
C TYR A 464 -18.70 -1.46 8.03
N TYR A 465 -18.99 -1.51 6.74
CA TYR A 465 -19.65 -2.66 6.10
C TYR A 465 -18.83 -3.95 6.16
N ASN A 466 -17.50 -3.87 6.21
CA ASN A 466 -16.66 -5.06 6.39
C ASN A 466 -16.96 -5.78 7.72
N ASP A 467 -17.26 -5.01 8.75
CA ASP A 467 -17.60 -5.52 10.07
C ASP A 467 -19.05 -6.03 10.13
N GLU A 468 -19.99 -5.36 9.42
CA GLU A 468 -21.34 -5.87 9.24
C GLU A 468 -21.34 -7.26 8.58
N GLU A 469 -20.58 -7.41 7.48
CA GLU A 469 -20.45 -8.67 6.74
C GLU A 469 -19.81 -9.76 7.62
N HIS A 470 -18.78 -9.41 8.39
CA HIS A 470 -18.18 -10.34 9.36
C HIS A 470 -19.16 -10.76 10.46
N ALA A 471 -19.93 -9.81 11.01
CA ALA A 471 -20.96 -10.08 11.99
C ALA A 471 -22.07 -11.00 11.42
N GLU A 472 -22.48 -10.77 10.16
CA GLU A 472 -23.42 -11.64 9.43
C GLU A 472 -22.90 -13.07 9.31
N HIS A 473 -21.67 -13.25 8.83
CA HIS A 473 -21.05 -14.56 8.71
C HIS A 473 -20.98 -15.30 10.05
N LEU A 474 -20.62 -14.59 11.13
CA LEU A 474 -20.60 -15.17 12.47
C LEU A 474 -22.01 -15.54 12.98
N ALA A 475 -23.02 -14.70 12.70
CA ALA A 475 -24.40 -14.97 13.08
C ALA A 475 -24.91 -16.23 12.38
N ILE A 476 -24.73 -16.32 11.05
CA ILE A 476 -25.09 -17.51 10.26
C ILE A 476 -24.39 -18.76 10.82
N ARG A 477 -23.06 -18.71 11.00
CA ARG A 477 -22.27 -19.84 11.50
C ARG A 477 -22.69 -20.33 12.88
N ARG A 478 -23.21 -19.43 13.73
CA ARG A 478 -23.59 -19.69 15.10
C ARG A 478 -25.11 -19.83 15.29
N ASN A 479 -25.87 -19.84 14.18
CA ASN A 479 -27.32 -19.87 14.18
C ASN A 479 -27.95 -18.78 15.08
N ARG A 480 -27.49 -17.53 14.90
CA ARG A 480 -27.95 -16.33 15.63
C ARG A 480 -28.70 -15.39 14.70
N PRO A 481 -29.52 -14.45 15.25
CA PRO A 481 -30.25 -13.46 14.47
C PRO A 481 -29.33 -12.61 13.58
N VAL A 482 -29.55 -12.64 12.27
CA VAL A 482 -28.74 -11.90 11.28
C VAL A 482 -29.11 -10.42 11.23
N GLU A 483 -30.34 -10.09 11.60
CA GLU A 483 -30.85 -8.71 11.64
C GLU A 483 -30.06 -7.79 12.57
N ASN A 484 -29.34 -8.35 13.54
CA ASN A 484 -28.51 -7.60 14.49
C ASN A 484 -27.13 -7.23 13.94
N LYS A 485 -26.78 -7.62 12.71
CA LYS A 485 -25.45 -7.39 12.11
C LYS A 485 -25.06 -5.93 12.00
N THR A 486 -26.03 -5.02 11.94
CA THR A 486 -25.82 -3.58 11.75
C THR A 486 -25.55 -2.81 13.05
N ILE A 487 -25.77 -3.43 14.20
CA ILE A 487 -25.65 -2.77 15.50
C ILE A 487 -24.19 -2.41 15.79
N GLY A 488 -23.93 -1.09 15.96
CA GLY A 488 -22.60 -0.56 16.25
C GLY A 488 -21.73 -0.32 15.01
N PHE A 489 -22.21 -0.62 13.79
CA PHE A 489 -21.45 -0.43 12.56
C PHE A 489 -22.04 0.64 11.63
N ARG A 490 -23.31 0.97 11.77
CA ARG A 490 -23.95 2.01 10.96
C ARG A 490 -23.51 3.41 11.36
N ILE A 491 -23.18 4.24 10.35
CA ILE A 491 -22.79 5.64 10.47
C ILE A 491 -24.01 6.54 10.19
N GLU A 492 -25.16 6.12 10.71
CA GLU A 492 -26.45 6.83 10.63
C GLU A 492 -27.39 6.37 11.73
N PRO A 493 -28.32 7.21 12.27
CA PRO A 493 -28.33 8.66 12.19
C PRO A 493 -27.30 9.33 13.12
N PRO A 494 -26.87 10.57 12.88
CA PRO A 494 -27.22 11.41 11.71
C PRO A 494 -26.43 11.02 10.46
N GLN A 495 -26.98 11.32 9.28
CA GLN A 495 -26.24 11.19 8.04
C GLN A 495 -25.12 12.23 7.96
N VAL A 496 -23.93 11.82 7.60
CA VAL A 496 -22.78 12.70 7.42
C VAL A 496 -22.78 13.26 5.99
N ASP A 497 -22.70 14.57 5.86
CA ASP A 497 -22.58 15.29 4.59
C ASP A 497 -21.12 15.65 4.35
N PHE A 498 -20.39 14.77 3.67
CA PHE A 498 -18.96 14.95 3.42
C PHE A 498 -18.68 16.10 2.45
N ALA A 499 -19.61 16.43 1.56
CA ALA A 499 -19.47 17.59 0.68
C ALA A 499 -19.43 18.89 1.50
N LYS A 500 -20.38 19.11 2.42
CA LYS A 500 -20.36 20.28 3.31
C LYS A 500 -19.13 20.32 4.22
N ILE A 501 -18.68 19.18 4.70
CA ILE A 501 -17.44 19.12 5.50
C ILE A 501 -16.23 19.58 4.66
N ALA A 502 -16.12 19.11 3.43
CA ALA A 502 -15.05 19.49 2.51
C ALA A 502 -15.10 20.99 2.15
N GLU A 503 -16.29 21.53 1.89
CA GLU A 503 -16.50 22.97 1.66
C GLU A 503 -16.05 23.80 2.89
N GLY A 504 -16.34 23.33 4.11
CA GLY A 504 -15.86 23.96 5.35
C GLY A 504 -14.34 24.03 5.48
N PHE A 505 -13.62 23.14 4.80
CA PHE A 505 -12.16 23.18 4.68
C PHE A 505 -11.66 23.90 3.42
N GLY A 506 -12.57 24.51 2.63
CA GLY A 506 -12.22 25.26 1.42
C GLY A 506 -11.95 24.39 0.19
N ILE A 507 -12.42 23.15 0.17
CA ILE A 507 -12.35 22.24 -0.96
C ILE A 507 -13.63 22.35 -1.79
N TYR A 508 -13.49 22.42 -3.13
CA TYR A 508 -14.64 22.26 -4.02
C TYR A 508 -15.28 20.89 -3.81
N ALA A 509 -16.60 20.86 -3.55
CA ALA A 509 -17.27 19.61 -3.29
C ALA A 509 -18.65 19.53 -3.93
N GLU A 510 -19.08 18.31 -4.26
CA GLU A 510 -20.41 17.98 -4.73
C GLU A 510 -20.96 16.75 -4.03
N GLY A 511 -22.22 16.74 -3.77
CA GLY A 511 -22.91 15.60 -3.16
C GLY A 511 -23.86 16.03 -2.04
N PRO A 512 -24.51 15.06 -1.38
CA PRO A 512 -24.43 13.61 -1.66
C PRO A 512 -25.12 13.20 -2.99
N ILE A 513 -24.46 12.39 -3.80
CA ILE A 513 -24.96 11.86 -5.08
C ILE A 513 -25.53 10.46 -4.86
N GLU A 514 -26.85 10.32 -4.89
CA GLU A 514 -27.54 9.02 -4.78
C GLU A 514 -28.07 8.52 -6.13
N ASN A 515 -28.45 9.48 -7.01
CA ASN A 515 -28.98 9.17 -8.33
C ASN A 515 -27.85 8.90 -9.32
N PRO A 516 -27.74 7.70 -9.89
CA PRO A 516 -26.67 7.36 -10.81
C PRO A 516 -26.61 8.24 -12.07
N LYS A 517 -27.70 8.90 -12.47
CA LYS A 517 -27.72 9.80 -13.62
C LYS A 517 -26.98 11.12 -13.38
N GLU A 518 -26.78 11.51 -12.13
CA GLU A 518 -26.08 12.74 -11.74
C GLU A 518 -24.57 12.52 -11.58
N LEU A 519 -24.15 11.25 -11.45
CA LEU A 519 -22.77 10.86 -11.13
C LEU A 519 -21.76 11.42 -12.14
N ARG A 520 -21.97 11.17 -13.43
CA ARG A 520 -21.03 11.58 -14.48
C ARG A 520 -20.73 13.07 -14.47
N GLY A 521 -21.80 13.88 -14.42
CA GLY A 521 -21.65 15.34 -14.41
C GLY A 521 -20.92 15.87 -13.18
N ALA A 522 -21.15 15.28 -11.99
CA ALA A 522 -20.44 15.65 -10.77
C ALA A 522 -18.95 15.29 -10.85
N LEU A 523 -18.63 14.08 -11.33
CA LEU A 523 -17.24 13.66 -11.53
C LEU A 523 -16.49 14.56 -12.52
N GLU A 524 -17.11 14.93 -13.65
CA GLU A 524 -16.49 15.80 -14.67
C GLU A 524 -16.19 17.21 -14.14
N ARG A 525 -17.11 17.80 -13.36
CA ARG A 525 -16.90 19.12 -12.77
C ARG A 525 -15.77 19.09 -11.73
N ALA A 526 -15.78 18.12 -10.81
CA ALA A 526 -14.73 17.96 -9.83
C ALA A 526 -13.36 17.66 -10.48
N PHE A 527 -13.34 16.78 -11.49
CA PHE A 527 -12.14 16.47 -12.27
C PHE A 527 -11.57 17.73 -12.95
N THR A 528 -12.43 18.60 -13.50
CA THR A 528 -12.00 19.86 -14.12
C THR A 528 -11.30 20.77 -13.12
N ILE A 529 -11.78 20.85 -11.87
CA ILE A 529 -11.11 21.61 -10.80
C ILE A 529 -9.71 21.06 -10.54
N VAL A 530 -9.58 19.74 -10.41
CA VAL A 530 -8.27 19.10 -10.14
C VAL A 530 -7.30 19.31 -11.30
N ARG A 531 -7.77 19.10 -12.54
CA ARG A 531 -6.95 19.17 -13.73
C ARG A 531 -6.50 20.59 -14.08
N GLU A 532 -7.46 21.53 -14.09
CA GLU A 532 -7.20 22.89 -14.62
C GLU A 532 -6.77 23.87 -13.54
N LYS A 533 -7.38 23.79 -12.35
CA LYS A 533 -7.03 24.69 -11.25
C LYS A 533 -5.93 24.15 -10.34
N ARG A 534 -5.58 22.88 -10.48
CA ARG A 534 -4.59 22.19 -9.63
C ARG A 534 -4.93 22.30 -8.14
N LEU A 535 -6.21 22.13 -7.80
CA LEU A 535 -6.76 22.18 -6.45
C LEU A 535 -7.46 20.86 -6.10
N PRO A 536 -7.58 20.49 -4.82
CA PRO A 536 -8.35 19.32 -4.42
C PRO A 536 -9.85 19.54 -4.70
N ALA A 537 -10.52 18.43 -5.04
CA ALA A 537 -11.97 18.39 -5.19
C ALA A 537 -12.53 17.10 -4.61
N LEU A 538 -13.75 17.15 -4.05
CA LEU A 538 -14.43 16.00 -3.46
C LEU A 538 -15.80 15.79 -4.11
N VAL A 539 -16.13 14.52 -4.38
CA VAL A 539 -17.48 14.08 -4.77
C VAL A 539 -17.97 13.06 -3.75
N ASP A 540 -19.02 13.40 -3.00
CA ASP A 540 -19.65 12.47 -2.05
C ASP A 540 -20.67 11.60 -2.77
N VAL A 541 -20.31 10.34 -3.03
CA VAL A 541 -21.16 9.37 -3.72
C VAL A 541 -21.73 8.39 -2.72
N ILE A 542 -23.06 8.40 -2.58
CA ILE A 542 -23.76 7.40 -1.77
C ILE A 542 -23.78 6.08 -2.54
N THR A 543 -23.09 5.09 -2.00
CA THR A 543 -22.95 3.81 -2.67
C THR A 543 -23.75 2.70 -1.99
N ARG A 544 -24.11 1.71 -2.76
CA ARG A 544 -24.59 0.44 -2.19
C ARG A 544 -23.43 -0.25 -1.47
N PRO A 545 -23.70 -0.99 -0.39
CA PRO A 545 -22.76 -1.98 0.11
C PRO A 545 -22.39 -2.96 -1.02
N ARG A 546 -21.19 -3.53 -0.95
CA ARG A 546 -20.71 -4.51 -1.93
C ARG A 546 -21.51 -5.83 -1.91
#